data_1255b00d66c08830a87d22dd255e1bd5
#
_entry.id   1255b00d66c08830a87d22dd255e1bd5
#
_cell.length_a   1.000
_cell.length_b   1.000
_cell.length_c   1.000
_cell.angle_alpha   90.00
_cell.angle_beta   90.00
_cell.angle_gamma   90.00
#
_symmetry.space_group_name_H-M   'P 1'
#
loop_
_entity.id
_entity.type
_entity.pdbx_description
1 polymer ?
#
loop_
_entity_poly.entity_id
_entity_poly.type
_entity_poly.pdbx_seq_one_letter_code
_entity_poly.pdbx_strand_id
1 'polypeptide(L)'
;MKRSLLAGALLTALLLGACGTREPVTLTETDCRTAAVAADFSITLLRNAAKPDKTTLLSPYSVLLALGMTANGANSATLQEMEQALGAKTDDLNHWLAACRLAEDGKVVSANSLWTRQELEVRKEFRKTIRKQYDAELHEGEFSMEAVNDWVRKNTKGRIEKILEQDDPMSQACLVNALTFDAEWPVAYTPESVYD
;
A
#
# COMPACT_ATOMS: atom_id res chain seq x y z
N MET A 1 -50.44 1.36 -0.86
CA MET A 1 -49.53 2.25 -1.58
C MET A 1 -48.48 2.78 -0.58
N LYS A 2 -47.30 2.20 -0.54
CA LYS A 2 -46.16 2.71 0.21
C LYS A 2 -44.99 2.79 -0.74
N ARG A 3 -44.61 4.00 -1.09
CA ARG A 3 -43.42 4.30 -1.90
C ARG A 3 -42.18 4.29 -0.98
N SER A 4 -41.30 3.33 -1.16
CA SER A 4 -39.96 3.33 -0.57
C SER A 4 -39.04 4.19 -1.45
N LEU A 5 -38.63 5.31 -0.91
CA LEU A 5 -37.54 6.15 -1.47
C LEU A 5 -36.19 5.50 -1.17
N LEU A 6 -35.58 4.94 -2.21
CA LEU A 6 -34.17 4.60 -2.21
C LEU A 6 -33.38 5.89 -2.42
N ALA A 7 -32.82 6.42 -1.34
CA ALA A 7 -31.83 7.49 -1.41
C ALA A 7 -30.45 6.88 -1.67
N GLY A 8 -30.10 6.74 -2.95
CA GLY A 8 -28.73 6.46 -3.37
C GLY A 8 -27.90 7.74 -3.24
N ALA A 9 -27.08 7.85 -2.21
CA ALA A 9 -26.10 8.94 -2.11
C ALA A 9 -24.93 8.65 -3.07
N LEU A 10 -24.98 9.27 -4.26
CA LEU A 10 -23.82 9.37 -5.15
C LEU A 10 -22.86 10.40 -4.56
N LEU A 11 -21.81 9.96 -3.90
CA LEU A 11 -20.72 10.84 -3.48
C LEU A 11 -19.77 11.00 -4.68
N THR A 12 -20.04 12.02 -5.51
CA THR A 12 -19.13 12.46 -6.57
C THR A 12 -18.02 13.31 -5.94
N ALA A 13 -16.85 12.75 -5.75
CA ALA A 13 -15.66 13.53 -5.42
C ALA A 13 -15.15 14.21 -6.70
N LEU A 14 -15.43 15.50 -6.84
CA LEU A 14 -14.82 16.36 -7.85
C LEU A 14 -13.37 16.65 -7.43
N LEU A 15 -12.43 15.99 -8.07
CA LEU A 15 -11.03 16.41 -8.08
C LEU A 15 -10.77 17.22 -9.35
N LEU A 16 -10.77 18.54 -9.21
CA LEU A 16 -10.33 19.47 -10.24
C LEU A 16 -8.81 19.62 -10.16
N GLY A 17 -8.15 19.27 -11.26
CA GLY A 17 -6.83 19.85 -11.58
C GLY A 17 -5.73 18.87 -11.92
N ALA A 18 -5.49 18.76 -13.17
CA ALA A 18 -4.27 18.58 -13.94
C ALA A 18 -4.37 17.50 -15.03
N CYS A 19 -4.12 17.94 -16.21
CA CYS A 19 -4.13 17.32 -17.53
C CYS A 19 -3.68 15.85 -17.58
N GLY A 20 -4.65 14.96 -17.56
CA GLY A 20 -4.55 13.53 -17.80
C GLY A 20 -5.91 12.94 -17.43
N THR A 21 -6.74 12.63 -18.43
CA THR A 21 -8.08 12.05 -18.21
C THR A 21 -7.96 10.64 -17.66
N ARG A 22 -7.73 10.51 -16.35
CA ARG A 22 -7.99 9.25 -15.64
C ARG A 22 -9.49 9.18 -15.39
N GLU A 23 -10.10 8.06 -15.78
CA GLU A 23 -11.47 7.76 -15.40
C GLU A 23 -11.59 7.84 -13.86
N PRO A 24 -12.64 8.51 -13.34
CA PRO A 24 -12.81 8.61 -11.90
C PRO A 24 -13.05 7.21 -11.31
N VAL A 25 -12.29 6.86 -10.28
CA VAL A 25 -12.47 5.61 -9.55
C VAL A 25 -13.79 5.71 -8.78
N THR A 26 -14.74 4.85 -9.11
CA THR A 26 -16.02 4.76 -8.39
C THR A 26 -15.86 3.77 -7.25
N LEU A 27 -15.91 4.25 -6.01
CA LEU A 27 -15.85 3.40 -4.82
C LEU A 27 -17.19 2.74 -4.56
N THR A 28 -17.17 1.46 -4.24
CA THR A 28 -18.32 0.67 -3.82
C THR A 28 -18.59 0.86 -2.32
N GLU A 29 -19.75 0.39 -1.84
CA GLU A 29 -20.04 0.34 -0.41
C GLU A 29 -19.01 -0.53 0.36
N THR A 30 -18.55 -1.61 -0.26
CA THR A 30 -17.49 -2.47 0.30
C THR A 30 -16.17 -1.70 0.41
N ASP A 31 -15.80 -0.90 -0.59
CA ASP A 31 -14.60 -0.06 -0.52
C ASP A 31 -14.68 0.97 0.62
N CYS A 32 -15.84 1.58 0.84
CA CYS A 32 -16.04 2.50 1.95
C CYS A 32 -15.89 1.81 3.32
N ARG A 33 -16.41 0.58 3.46
CA ARG A 33 -16.22 -0.21 4.69
C ARG A 33 -14.75 -0.60 4.88
N THR A 34 -14.10 -1.07 3.82
CA THR A 34 -12.68 -1.42 3.87
C THR A 34 -11.80 -0.22 4.21
N ALA A 35 -12.13 0.96 3.67
CA ALA A 35 -11.44 2.21 4.03
C ALA A 35 -11.58 2.55 5.52
N ALA A 36 -12.76 2.37 6.12
CA ALA A 36 -12.97 2.58 7.56
C ALA A 36 -12.13 1.62 8.39
N VAL A 37 -12.10 0.33 8.03
CA VAL A 37 -11.26 -0.68 8.69
C VAL A 37 -9.78 -0.37 8.53
N ALA A 38 -9.34 0.08 7.36
CA ALA A 38 -7.95 0.49 7.11
C ALA A 38 -7.57 1.72 7.96
N ALA A 39 -8.50 2.64 8.20
CA ALA A 39 -8.28 3.77 9.09
C ALA A 39 -8.10 3.31 10.55
N ASP A 40 -8.94 2.40 11.04
CA ASP A 40 -8.83 1.83 12.39
C ASP A 40 -7.51 1.05 12.57
N PHE A 41 -7.13 0.25 11.57
CA PHE A 41 -5.82 -0.42 11.54
C PHE A 41 -4.68 0.60 11.61
N SER A 42 -4.76 1.69 10.84
CA SER A 42 -3.73 2.74 10.79
C SER A 42 -3.53 3.42 12.13
N ILE A 43 -4.63 3.75 12.82
CA ILE A 43 -4.58 4.37 14.14
C ILE A 43 -4.01 3.39 15.17
N THR A 44 -4.43 2.13 15.12
CA THR A 44 -3.93 1.07 16.01
C THR A 44 -2.44 0.84 15.81
N LEU A 45 -1.98 0.79 14.55
CA LEU A 45 -0.58 0.65 14.21
C LEU A 45 0.25 1.82 14.73
N LEU A 46 -0.22 3.06 14.54
CA LEU A 46 0.46 4.24 15.06
C LEU A 46 0.55 4.22 16.59
N ARG A 47 -0.54 3.91 17.28
CA ARG A 47 -0.56 3.82 18.75
C ARG A 47 0.43 2.80 19.30
N ASN A 48 0.60 1.67 18.61
CA ASN A 48 1.55 0.63 19.01
C ASN A 48 3.00 0.95 18.63
N ALA A 49 3.22 1.70 17.55
CA ALA A 49 4.56 2.08 17.09
C ALA A 49 5.10 3.33 17.78
N ALA A 50 4.23 4.26 18.16
CA ALA A 50 4.62 5.51 18.80
C ALA A 50 5.28 5.27 20.16
N LYS A 51 6.39 5.97 20.39
CA LYS A 51 7.11 5.94 21.68
C LYS A 51 7.13 7.33 22.26
N PRO A 52 6.97 7.47 23.59
CA PRO A 52 7.17 8.75 24.28
C PRO A 52 8.58 9.31 23.91
N ASP A 53 8.64 10.59 23.74
CA ASP A 53 9.88 11.34 23.48
C ASP A 53 10.65 10.96 22.21
N LYS A 54 10.00 10.30 21.25
CA LYS A 54 10.59 9.98 19.94
C LYS A 54 9.65 10.38 18.80
N THR A 55 10.22 11.02 17.79
CA THR A 55 9.51 11.22 16.52
C THR A 55 9.23 9.87 15.88
N THR A 56 7.97 9.64 15.53
CA THR A 56 7.54 8.43 14.82
C THR A 56 7.04 8.83 13.44
N LEU A 57 7.65 8.28 12.40
CA LEU A 57 7.18 8.36 11.02
C LEU A 57 6.70 6.97 10.59
N LEU A 58 5.47 6.88 10.12
CA LEU A 58 4.86 5.63 9.72
C LEU A 58 3.98 5.86 8.50
N SER A 59 4.01 4.93 7.55
CA SER A 59 3.09 4.86 6.42
C SER A 59 2.19 3.62 6.56
N PRO A 60 0.99 3.74 7.14
CA PRO A 60 0.07 2.61 7.25
C PRO A 60 -0.33 2.04 5.89
N TYR A 61 -0.45 2.88 4.87
CA TYR A 61 -0.75 2.46 3.50
C TYR A 61 0.33 1.52 2.95
N SER A 62 1.61 1.83 3.18
CA SER A 62 2.73 0.97 2.81
C SER A 62 2.67 -0.39 3.53
N VAL A 63 2.34 -0.38 4.83
CA VAL A 63 2.17 -1.61 5.62
C VAL A 63 1.01 -2.45 5.09
N LEU A 64 -0.13 -1.82 4.77
CA LEU A 64 -1.30 -2.51 4.21
C LEU A 64 -1.00 -3.13 2.84
N LEU A 65 -0.23 -2.45 1.97
CA LEU A 65 0.20 -3.00 0.69
C LEU A 65 1.07 -4.25 0.90
N ALA A 66 2.07 -4.19 1.78
CA ALA A 66 2.95 -5.31 2.05
C ALA A 66 2.21 -6.50 2.68
N LEU A 67 1.38 -6.25 3.70
CA LEU A 67 0.59 -7.29 4.36
C LEU A 67 -0.51 -7.86 3.45
N GLY A 68 -1.13 -7.02 2.62
CA GLY A 68 -2.10 -7.47 1.62
C GLY A 68 -1.47 -8.41 0.59
N MET A 69 -0.28 -8.07 0.06
CA MET A 69 0.47 -9.00 -0.79
C MET A 69 0.78 -10.30 -0.07
N THR A 70 1.22 -10.24 1.18
CA THR A 70 1.54 -11.43 1.99
C THR A 70 0.30 -12.31 2.20
N ALA A 71 -0.85 -11.71 2.52
CA ALA A 71 -2.11 -12.43 2.75
C ALA A 71 -2.56 -13.23 1.52
N ASN A 72 -2.29 -12.72 0.30
CA ASN A 72 -2.57 -13.45 -0.94
C ASN A 72 -1.71 -14.71 -1.12
N GLY A 73 -0.58 -14.81 -0.43
CA GLY A 73 0.26 -16.01 -0.38
C GLY A 73 -0.09 -16.97 0.75
N ALA A 74 -0.89 -16.53 1.71
CA ALA A 74 -1.29 -17.32 2.88
C ALA A 74 -2.50 -18.22 2.57
N ASN A 75 -2.70 -19.23 3.40
CA ASN A 75 -3.88 -20.09 3.35
C ASN A 75 -4.29 -20.57 4.76
N SER A 76 -5.46 -21.22 4.85
CA SER A 76 -5.95 -21.85 6.06
C SER A 76 -5.90 -20.94 7.30
N ALA A 77 -5.34 -21.39 8.41
CA ALA A 77 -5.27 -20.64 9.66
C ALA A 77 -4.49 -19.34 9.52
N THR A 78 -3.35 -19.35 8.84
CA THR A 78 -2.52 -18.15 8.61
C THR A 78 -3.29 -17.04 7.87
N LEU A 79 -4.03 -17.42 6.84
CA LEU A 79 -4.87 -16.43 6.12
C LEU A 79 -5.95 -15.86 7.05
N GLN A 80 -6.61 -16.70 7.83
CA GLN A 80 -7.66 -16.26 8.77
C GLN A 80 -7.09 -15.30 9.83
N GLU A 81 -5.93 -15.60 10.39
CA GLU A 81 -5.26 -14.74 11.37
C GLU A 81 -4.85 -13.39 10.75
N MET A 82 -4.35 -13.39 9.51
CA MET A 82 -4.01 -12.17 8.79
C MET A 82 -5.26 -11.32 8.51
N GLU A 83 -6.34 -11.93 8.00
CA GLU A 83 -7.60 -11.22 7.77
C GLU A 83 -8.19 -10.64 9.05
N GLN A 84 -8.07 -11.37 10.17
CA GLN A 84 -8.48 -10.87 11.48
C GLN A 84 -7.63 -9.68 11.93
N ALA A 85 -6.31 -9.74 11.75
CA ALA A 85 -5.41 -8.66 12.11
C ALA A 85 -5.61 -7.41 11.23
N LEU A 86 -5.89 -7.61 9.94
CA LEU A 86 -6.17 -6.54 8.98
C LEU A 86 -7.60 -6.00 9.09
N GLY A 87 -8.50 -6.76 9.74
CA GLY A 87 -9.91 -6.40 9.91
C GLY A 87 -10.75 -6.52 8.63
N ALA A 88 -10.18 -7.03 7.55
CA ALA A 88 -10.84 -7.15 6.24
C ALA A 88 -10.53 -8.49 5.58
N LYS A 89 -11.42 -8.96 4.71
CA LYS A 89 -11.14 -10.08 3.81
C LYS A 89 -10.11 -9.68 2.78
N THR A 90 -9.24 -10.62 2.42
CA THR A 90 -8.15 -10.36 1.47
C THR A 90 -8.65 -9.85 0.12
N ASP A 91 -9.78 -10.38 -0.38
CA ASP A 91 -10.35 -9.92 -1.65
C ASP A 91 -10.88 -8.49 -1.58
N ASP A 92 -11.55 -8.10 -0.48
CA ASP A 92 -12.02 -6.73 -0.27
C ASP A 92 -10.84 -5.76 -0.15
N LEU A 93 -9.80 -6.17 0.58
CA LEU A 93 -8.58 -5.39 0.73
C LEU A 93 -7.84 -5.21 -0.62
N ASN A 94 -7.74 -6.29 -1.42
CA ASN A 94 -7.15 -6.24 -2.76
C ASN A 94 -7.86 -5.22 -3.66
N HIS A 95 -9.18 -5.26 -3.66
CA HIS A 95 -10.00 -4.35 -4.47
C HIS A 95 -9.78 -2.89 -4.05
N TRP A 96 -9.89 -2.62 -2.77
CA TRP A 96 -9.72 -1.28 -2.21
C TRP A 96 -8.29 -0.73 -2.42
N LEU A 97 -7.25 -1.53 -2.17
CA LEU A 97 -5.86 -1.12 -2.40
C LEU A 97 -5.58 -0.85 -3.88
N ALA A 98 -6.14 -1.65 -4.79
CA ALA A 98 -6.03 -1.40 -6.22
C ALA A 98 -6.72 -0.08 -6.61
N ALA A 99 -7.88 0.24 -6.04
CA ALA A 99 -8.56 1.50 -6.25
C ALA A 99 -7.74 2.70 -5.72
N CYS A 100 -7.16 2.57 -4.51
CA CYS A 100 -6.28 3.59 -3.95
C CYS A 100 -5.07 3.85 -4.86
N ARG A 101 -4.42 2.79 -5.35
CA ARG A 101 -3.26 2.90 -6.25
C ARG A 101 -3.62 3.56 -7.58
N LEU A 102 -4.78 3.26 -8.14
CA LEU A 102 -5.27 3.94 -9.35
C LEU A 102 -5.58 5.43 -9.11
N ALA A 103 -5.86 5.82 -7.88
CA ALA A 103 -6.09 7.21 -7.49
C ALA A 103 -4.79 7.99 -7.16
N GLU A 104 -3.62 7.32 -7.13
CA GLU A 104 -2.34 8.01 -6.95
C GLU A 104 -2.12 9.06 -8.04
N ASP A 105 -1.85 10.30 -7.62
CA ASP A 105 -1.77 11.48 -8.51
C ASP A 105 -0.34 11.92 -8.84
N GLY A 106 0.64 11.07 -8.48
CA GLY A 106 2.07 11.37 -8.61
C GLY A 106 2.68 12.09 -7.41
N LYS A 107 1.85 12.62 -6.49
CA LYS A 107 2.32 13.11 -5.18
C LYS A 107 2.55 11.94 -4.23
N VAL A 108 1.67 10.97 -4.25
CA VAL A 108 1.88 9.64 -3.67
C VAL A 108 2.23 8.69 -4.79
N VAL A 109 3.34 8.00 -4.66
CA VAL A 109 3.76 6.94 -5.61
C VAL A 109 4.18 5.74 -4.80
N SER A 110 3.52 4.61 -5.05
CA SER A 110 3.90 3.32 -4.47
C SER A 110 4.49 2.42 -5.55
N ALA A 111 5.53 1.66 -5.18
CA ALA A 111 6.13 0.63 -6.00
C ALA A 111 6.20 -0.66 -5.19
N ASN A 112 5.82 -1.77 -5.83
CA ASN A 112 5.77 -3.08 -5.19
C ASN A 112 6.61 -4.07 -5.97
N SER A 113 7.31 -4.97 -5.27
CA SER A 113 8.05 -6.06 -5.91
C SER A 113 8.07 -7.32 -5.04
N LEU A 114 8.21 -8.45 -5.71
CA LEU A 114 8.50 -9.74 -5.12
C LEU A 114 9.82 -10.24 -5.68
N TRP A 115 10.73 -10.56 -4.79
CA TRP A 115 12.04 -11.16 -5.08
C TRP A 115 12.03 -12.59 -4.55
N THR A 116 12.48 -13.53 -5.36
CA THR A 116 12.56 -14.94 -4.95
C THR A 116 13.84 -15.57 -5.41
N ARG A 117 14.33 -16.54 -4.64
CA ARG A 117 15.40 -17.42 -5.11
C ARG A 117 14.87 -18.38 -6.17
N GLN A 118 15.78 -18.88 -7.01
CA GLN A 118 15.45 -19.74 -8.13
C GLN A 118 14.75 -21.04 -7.71
N GLU A 119 15.06 -21.53 -6.52
CA GLU A 119 14.51 -22.78 -5.99
C GLU A 119 13.08 -22.63 -5.45
N LEU A 120 12.61 -21.39 -5.26
CA LEU A 120 11.26 -21.14 -4.75
C LEU A 120 10.25 -21.11 -5.89
N GLU A 121 9.41 -22.14 -5.96
CA GLU A 121 8.30 -22.15 -6.91
C GLU A 121 7.14 -21.29 -6.40
N VAL A 122 6.90 -20.16 -7.09
CA VAL A 122 5.80 -19.25 -6.80
C VAL A 122 4.56 -19.65 -7.60
N ARG A 123 3.41 -19.84 -6.94
CA ARG A 123 2.15 -20.24 -7.59
C ARG A 123 1.70 -19.21 -8.62
N LYS A 124 1.17 -19.68 -9.75
CA LYS A 124 0.71 -18.82 -10.86
C LYS A 124 -0.38 -17.84 -10.43
N GLU A 125 -1.32 -18.29 -9.61
CA GLU A 125 -2.43 -17.47 -9.10
C GLU A 125 -1.92 -16.33 -8.25
N PHE A 126 -0.95 -16.60 -7.35
CA PHE A 126 -0.32 -15.57 -6.53
C PHE A 126 0.40 -14.53 -7.39
N ARG A 127 1.23 -14.96 -8.34
CA ARG A 127 1.90 -14.06 -9.31
C ARG A 127 0.90 -13.17 -10.04
N LYS A 128 -0.20 -13.77 -10.55
CA LYS A 128 -1.26 -13.05 -11.25
C LYS A 128 -1.92 -12.01 -10.35
N THR A 129 -2.21 -12.38 -9.10
CA THR A 129 -2.87 -11.49 -8.14
C THR A 129 -2.00 -10.31 -7.79
N ILE A 130 -0.74 -10.52 -7.40
CA ILE A 130 0.13 -9.41 -7.00
C ILE A 130 0.48 -8.47 -8.16
N ARG A 131 0.63 -9.00 -9.39
CA ARG A 131 0.77 -8.16 -10.57
C ARG A 131 -0.47 -7.34 -10.85
N LYS A 132 -1.66 -7.98 -10.82
CA LYS A 132 -2.91 -7.30 -11.19
C LYS A 132 -3.37 -6.29 -10.14
N GLN A 133 -3.34 -6.68 -8.85
CA GLN A 133 -3.92 -5.88 -7.77
C GLN A 133 -2.92 -4.87 -7.19
N TYR A 134 -1.63 -5.23 -7.17
CA TYR A 134 -0.58 -4.43 -6.53
C TYR A 134 0.42 -3.83 -7.53
N ASP A 135 0.30 -4.13 -8.84
CA ASP A 135 1.27 -3.74 -9.86
C ASP A 135 2.71 -4.14 -9.50
N ALA A 136 2.83 -5.30 -8.85
CA ALA A 136 4.11 -5.75 -8.32
C ALA A 136 5.01 -6.29 -9.43
N GLU A 137 6.27 -5.83 -9.47
CA GLU A 137 7.32 -6.42 -10.27
C GLU A 137 7.77 -7.76 -9.66
N LEU A 138 8.05 -8.76 -10.51
CA LEU A 138 8.52 -10.08 -10.08
C LEU A 138 9.94 -10.29 -10.53
N HIS A 139 10.83 -10.54 -9.58
CA HIS A 139 12.25 -10.83 -9.78
C HIS A 139 12.54 -12.24 -9.28
N GLU A 140 12.72 -13.18 -10.21
CA GLU A 140 12.92 -14.59 -9.93
C GLU A 140 14.35 -14.99 -10.28
N GLY A 141 15.02 -15.72 -9.38
CA GLY A 141 16.36 -16.24 -9.57
C GLY A 141 17.39 -15.51 -8.74
N GLU A 142 17.85 -14.36 -9.14
CA GLU A 142 18.80 -13.58 -8.33
C GLU A 142 18.08 -12.64 -7.36
N PHE A 143 18.36 -12.87 -6.08
CA PHE A 143 17.88 -12.04 -4.99
C PHE A 143 19.07 -11.64 -4.13
N SER A 144 19.48 -10.40 -4.23
CA SER A 144 20.55 -9.83 -3.42
C SER A 144 20.11 -8.49 -2.82
N MET A 145 20.74 -8.12 -1.71
CA MET A 145 20.55 -6.81 -1.07
C MET A 145 20.79 -5.67 -2.07
N GLU A 146 21.84 -5.76 -2.86
CA GLU A 146 22.21 -4.72 -3.84
C GLU A 146 21.11 -4.55 -4.88
N ALA A 147 20.63 -5.66 -5.47
CA ALA A 147 19.57 -5.62 -6.48
C ALA A 147 18.27 -5.01 -5.92
N VAL A 148 17.88 -5.38 -4.71
CA VAL A 148 16.69 -4.82 -4.02
C VAL A 148 16.87 -3.33 -3.75
N ASN A 149 18.02 -2.92 -3.22
CA ASN A 149 18.29 -1.50 -2.91
C ASN A 149 18.35 -0.65 -4.19
N ASP A 150 18.93 -1.16 -5.26
CA ASP A 150 18.97 -0.48 -6.56
C ASP A 150 17.57 -0.30 -7.14
N TRP A 151 16.72 -1.32 -7.03
CA TRP A 151 15.33 -1.23 -7.45
C TRP A 151 14.57 -0.18 -6.64
N VAL A 152 14.72 -0.16 -5.31
CA VAL A 152 14.10 0.84 -4.42
C VAL A 152 14.59 2.24 -4.79
N ARG A 153 15.91 2.45 -4.92
CA ARG A 153 16.47 3.75 -5.29
C ARG A 153 15.91 4.25 -6.62
N LYS A 154 15.82 3.39 -7.63
CA LYS A 154 15.26 3.72 -8.93
C LYS A 154 13.78 4.12 -8.82
N ASN A 155 12.96 3.32 -8.15
CA ASN A 155 11.51 3.53 -8.05
C ASN A 155 11.12 4.69 -7.12
N THR A 156 12.03 5.13 -6.24
CA THR A 156 11.84 6.28 -5.36
C THR A 156 12.56 7.55 -5.85
N LYS A 157 13.10 7.53 -7.07
CA LYS A 157 13.89 8.63 -7.65
C LYS A 157 15.03 9.07 -6.73
N GLY A 158 15.68 8.11 -6.08
CA GLY A 158 16.79 8.35 -5.16
C GLY A 158 16.41 8.81 -3.76
N ARG A 159 15.11 8.94 -3.42
CA ARG A 159 14.67 9.39 -2.08
C ARG A 159 14.90 8.36 -0.99
N ILE A 160 14.87 7.06 -1.35
CA ILE A 160 15.23 5.96 -0.48
C ILE A 160 16.46 5.29 -1.10
N GLU A 161 17.60 5.45 -0.45
CA GLU A 161 18.86 4.91 -0.97
C GLU A 161 18.98 3.41 -0.74
N LYS A 162 18.55 2.94 0.43
CA LYS A 162 18.59 1.52 0.80
C LYS A 162 17.55 1.17 1.86
N ILE A 163 17.11 -0.09 1.84
CA ILE A 163 16.21 -0.69 2.82
C ILE A 163 16.78 -1.98 3.43
N LEU A 164 17.75 -2.60 2.76
CA LEU A 164 18.46 -3.77 3.26
C LEU A 164 19.90 -3.40 3.57
N GLU A 165 20.40 -3.81 4.75
CA GLU A 165 21.76 -3.52 5.22
C GLU A 165 22.73 -4.67 4.92
N GLN A 166 22.20 -5.89 4.75
CA GLN A 166 22.99 -7.09 4.49
C GLN A 166 22.16 -8.14 3.76
N ASP A 167 22.85 -9.03 3.05
CA ASP A 167 22.21 -10.22 2.50
C ASP A 167 21.82 -11.20 3.60
N ASP A 168 20.64 -11.80 3.46
CA ASP A 168 20.22 -12.94 4.28
C ASP A 168 20.15 -14.20 3.40
N PRO A 169 21.17 -15.08 3.49
CA PRO A 169 21.19 -16.31 2.70
C PRO A 169 20.04 -17.28 3.01
N MET A 170 19.40 -17.13 4.18
CA MET A 170 18.26 -17.97 4.58
C MET A 170 16.93 -17.48 4.03
N SER A 171 16.86 -16.21 3.64
CA SER A 171 15.64 -15.66 3.02
C SER A 171 15.40 -16.28 1.66
N GLN A 172 14.22 -16.86 1.47
CA GLN A 172 13.77 -17.46 0.22
C GLN A 172 13.02 -16.47 -0.68
N ALA A 173 12.37 -15.49 -0.05
CA ALA A 173 11.62 -14.45 -0.75
C ALA A 173 11.64 -13.13 0.05
N CYS A 174 11.50 -12.03 -0.67
CA CYS A 174 11.31 -10.70 -0.10
C CYS A 174 10.18 -9.98 -0.85
N LEU A 175 9.18 -9.54 -0.11
CA LEU A 175 8.16 -8.62 -0.61
C LEU A 175 8.56 -7.20 -0.21
N VAL A 176 8.62 -6.32 -1.19
CA VAL A 176 9.01 -4.93 -0.98
C VAL A 176 7.87 -4.01 -1.39
N ASN A 177 7.55 -3.08 -0.53
CA ASN A 177 6.82 -1.87 -0.89
C ASN A 177 7.72 -0.66 -0.61
N ALA A 178 7.85 0.22 -1.60
CA ALA A 178 8.48 1.52 -1.47
C ALA A 178 7.44 2.60 -1.79
N LEU A 179 7.28 3.57 -0.89
CA LEU A 179 6.31 4.65 -1.04
C LEU A 179 7.01 5.98 -0.90
N THR A 180 6.70 6.90 -1.81
CA THR A 180 7.13 8.30 -1.73
C THR A 180 5.91 9.21 -1.67
N PHE A 181 6.01 10.24 -0.83
CA PHE A 181 5.05 11.33 -0.76
C PHE A 181 5.77 12.64 -1.05
N ASP A 182 5.29 13.36 -2.05
CA ASP A 182 5.88 14.61 -2.52
C ASP A 182 4.78 15.61 -2.85
N ALA A 183 4.46 16.45 -1.89
CA ALA A 183 3.42 17.46 -2.04
C ALA A 183 3.85 18.77 -1.40
N GLU A 184 3.45 19.88 -2.01
CA GLU A 184 3.62 21.22 -1.44
C GLU A 184 2.45 21.55 -0.51
N TRP A 185 2.75 22.28 0.56
CA TRP A 185 1.69 22.83 1.40
C TRP A 185 0.93 23.90 0.63
N PRO A 186 -0.42 23.93 0.71
CA PRO A 186 -1.22 24.98 0.05
C PRO A 186 -0.86 26.39 0.51
N VAL A 187 -0.38 26.50 1.74
CA VAL A 187 0.14 27.74 2.33
C VAL A 187 1.56 27.49 2.79
N ALA A 188 2.50 28.24 2.25
CA ALA A 188 3.90 28.13 2.65
C ALA A 188 4.06 28.54 4.13
N TYR A 189 4.82 27.78 4.88
CA TYR A 189 5.25 28.21 6.22
C TYR A 189 6.24 29.35 6.09
N THR A 190 6.00 30.44 6.84
CA THR A 190 6.99 31.51 7.03
C THR A 190 7.69 31.31 8.38
N PRO A 191 8.90 31.87 8.58
CA PRO A 191 9.58 31.79 9.87
C PRO A 191 8.71 32.24 11.05
N GLU A 192 7.81 33.22 10.82
CA GLU A 192 6.91 33.78 11.84
C GLU A 192 5.71 32.84 12.15
N SER A 193 5.45 31.85 11.29
CA SER A 193 4.36 30.87 11.49
C SER A 193 4.81 29.60 12.21
N VAL A 194 6.11 29.49 12.52
CA VAL A 194 6.66 28.36 13.27
C VAL A 194 6.76 28.75 14.74
N TYR A 195 6.00 28.10 15.59
CA TYR A 195 6.06 28.27 17.05
C TYR A 195 6.85 27.11 17.64
N ASP A 196 7.72 27.42 18.61
CA ASP A 196 8.46 26.44 19.43
C ASP A 196 7.54 25.72 20.42
#